data_d8bb57a254b5331bad120b5b7176de0a
#
_entry.id   d8bb57a254b5331bad120b5b7176de0a
#
_cell.length_a   1.000
_cell.length_b   1.000
_cell.length_c   1.000
_cell.angle_alpha   90.00
_cell.angle_beta   90.00
_cell.angle_gamma   90.00
#
_symmetry.space_group_name_H-M   'P 1'
#
loop_
_entity.id
_entity.type
_entity.pdbx_description
1 polymer ?
#
loop_
_entity_poly.entity_id
_entity_poly.type
_entity_poly.pdbx_seq_one_letter_code
_entity_poly.pdbx_strand_id
1 'polypeptide(L)'
;VEEGFPASRCAAESRAVRASDIASVLYTSGTTGQPKGCLLSHRYELAAGQWYASRGGAIAFDEGVERIYNPLPLFHVNASIFSFYCAMLKGNCQVQTDRFQVSRWWTEVYESKATVVHYLGVVVPMLLSQPAHPHERAHTVRFAIGAGVEPQRHAAFEERFGFPLIEIWGMTEIVRAIVDNEAPREI
;
A
#
# COMPACT_ATOMS: atom_id res chain seq x y z
N VAL A 1 -20.99 -7.16 -25.87
CA VAL A 1 -20.41 -8.25 -26.67
C VAL A 1 -19.85 -9.23 -25.66
N GLU A 2 -20.61 -10.28 -25.32
CA GLU A 2 -20.13 -11.42 -24.55
C GLU A 2 -19.33 -12.32 -25.49
N GLU A 3 -18.04 -12.08 -25.61
CA GLU A 3 -17.14 -13.11 -26.11
C GLU A 3 -16.88 -14.06 -24.95
N GLY A 4 -17.56 -15.20 -24.98
CA GLY A 4 -17.37 -16.25 -23.99
C GLY A 4 -15.92 -16.73 -24.01
N PHE A 5 -15.25 -16.68 -22.87
CA PHE A 5 -13.98 -17.36 -22.67
C PHE A 5 -14.15 -18.83 -23.08
N PRO A 6 -13.27 -19.37 -23.93
CA PRO A 6 -13.36 -20.77 -24.30
C PRO A 6 -13.27 -21.61 -23.02
N ALA A 7 -14.27 -22.46 -22.82
CA ALA A 7 -14.29 -23.42 -21.74
C ALA A 7 -13.29 -24.59 -22.01
N SER A 8 -12.05 -24.27 -22.35
CA SER A 8 -10.96 -25.22 -22.23
C SER A 8 -10.70 -25.33 -20.72
N ARG A 9 -11.31 -26.34 -20.10
CA ARG A 9 -10.87 -26.81 -18.79
C ARG A 9 -9.36 -27.09 -18.94
N CYS A 10 -8.55 -26.14 -18.51
CA CYS A 10 -7.18 -26.45 -18.14
C CYS A 10 -7.31 -27.57 -17.13
N ALA A 11 -6.94 -28.79 -17.50
CA ALA A 11 -6.87 -29.89 -16.55
C ALA A 11 -5.92 -29.38 -15.46
N ALA A 12 -6.44 -29.02 -14.32
CA ALA A 12 -5.64 -28.63 -13.18
C ALA A 12 -4.71 -29.82 -12.94
N GLU A 13 -3.44 -29.66 -13.23
CA GLU A 13 -2.46 -30.63 -12.78
C GLU A 13 -2.71 -30.81 -11.30
N SER A 14 -2.91 -32.04 -10.84
CA SER A 14 -3.27 -32.38 -9.46
C SER A 14 -2.12 -32.17 -8.48
N ARG A 15 -1.16 -31.29 -8.82
CA ARG A 15 -0.03 -30.91 -7.99
C ARG A 15 -0.48 -29.92 -6.93
N ALA A 16 -0.29 -30.27 -5.66
CA ALA A 16 -0.49 -29.33 -4.57
C ALA A 16 0.45 -28.12 -4.71
N VAL A 17 -0.10 -26.92 -4.62
CA VAL A 17 0.67 -25.66 -4.63
C VAL A 17 1.55 -25.62 -3.38
N ARG A 18 2.84 -25.31 -3.57
CA ARG A 18 3.83 -25.21 -2.50
C ARG A 18 4.12 -23.75 -2.18
N ALA A 19 4.51 -23.48 -0.96
CA ALA A 19 4.91 -22.14 -0.53
C ALA A 19 6.11 -21.56 -1.34
N SER A 20 6.96 -22.44 -1.91
CA SER A 20 8.09 -22.08 -2.78
C SER A 20 7.72 -21.84 -4.24
N ASP A 21 6.52 -22.21 -4.66
CA ASP A 21 6.11 -22.02 -6.04
C ASP A 21 5.95 -20.52 -6.33
N ILE A 22 6.20 -20.11 -7.58
CA ILE A 22 6.09 -18.72 -8.00
C ILE A 22 4.61 -18.34 -8.02
N ALA A 23 4.27 -17.28 -7.29
CA ALA A 23 2.94 -16.70 -7.23
C ALA A 23 2.78 -15.57 -8.24
N SER A 24 3.80 -14.70 -8.35
CA SER A 24 3.76 -13.56 -9.26
C SER A 24 5.13 -13.21 -9.84
N VAL A 25 5.12 -12.43 -10.93
CA VAL A 25 6.30 -11.83 -11.53
C VAL A 25 6.07 -10.32 -11.61
N LEU A 26 6.81 -9.56 -10.81
CA LEU A 26 6.75 -8.11 -10.85
C LEU A 26 8.01 -7.54 -11.50
N TYR A 27 7.82 -6.65 -12.47
CA TYR A 27 8.94 -6.01 -13.17
C TYR A 27 9.44 -4.78 -12.42
N THR A 28 10.77 -4.68 -12.30
CA THR A 28 11.46 -3.49 -11.78
C THR A 28 12.25 -2.82 -12.90
N SER A 29 12.52 -1.52 -12.76
CA SER A 29 13.23 -0.73 -13.78
C SER A 29 14.67 -1.19 -14.04
N GLY A 30 15.26 -1.94 -13.11
CA GLY A 30 16.63 -2.41 -13.20
C GLY A 30 17.69 -1.29 -13.29
N THR A 31 18.83 -1.46 -12.67
CA THR A 31 19.93 -0.48 -12.67
C THR A 31 20.60 -0.33 -14.04
N THR A 32 20.42 -1.28 -14.96
CA THR A 32 20.98 -1.29 -16.30
C THR A 32 20.02 -0.74 -17.38
N GLY A 33 18.86 -0.19 -16.97
CA GLY A 33 17.84 0.34 -17.87
C GLY A 33 16.94 -0.71 -18.52
N GLN A 34 17.26 -2.01 -18.39
CA GLN A 34 16.38 -3.09 -18.86
C GLN A 34 15.49 -3.58 -17.72
N PRO A 35 14.16 -3.68 -17.94
CA PRO A 35 13.26 -4.22 -16.92
C PRO A 35 13.64 -5.66 -16.52
N LYS A 36 13.62 -5.93 -15.22
CA LYS A 36 13.91 -7.25 -14.66
C LYS A 36 12.68 -7.79 -13.96
N GLY A 37 12.30 -9.03 -14.28
CA GLY A 37 11.18 -9.72 -13.62
C GLY A 37 11.62 -10.34 -12.30
N CYS A 38 11.09 -9.85 -11.19
CA CYS A 38 11.28 -10.46 -9.87
C CYS A 38 10.29 -11.61 -9.71
N LEU A 39 10.79 -12.82 -9.55
CA LEU A 39 9.99 -14.01 -9.28
C LEU A 39 9.66 -14.06 -7.79
N LEU A 40 8.40 -13.87 -7.44
CA LEU A 40 7.93 -13.84 -6.06
C LEU A 40 7.15 -15.11 -5.76
N SER A 41 7.49 -15.76 -4.65
CA SER A 41 6.83 -17.00 -4.23
C SER A 41 5.61 -16.72 -3.36
N HIS A 42 4.71 -17.71 -3.23
CA HIS A 42 3.60 -17.62 -2.27
C HIS A 42 4.07 -17.34 -0.85
N ARG A 43 5.20 -17.91 -0.44
CA ARG A 43 5.82 -17.62 0.87
C ARG A 43 6.20 -16.17 1.01
N TYR A 44 6.77 -15.56 -0.04
CA TYR A 44 7.15 -14.15 -0.04
C TYR A 44 5.92 -13.26 0.16
N GLU A 45 4.87 -13.48 -0.62
CA GLU A 45 3.68 -12.63 -0.59
C GLU A 45 2.97 -12.70 0.77
N LEU A 46 2.82 -13.90 1.31
CA LEU A 46 2.23 -14.10 2.65
C LEU A 46 3.12 -13.49 3.74
N ALA A 47 4.44 -13.66 3.67
CA ALA A 47 5.36 -13.07 4.64
C ALA A 47 5.35 -11.54 4.60
N ALA A 48 5.21 -10.96 3.40
CA ALA A 48 5.12 -9.52 3.22
C ALA A 48 3.83 -8.94 3.84
N GLY A 49 2.69 -9.58 3.61
CA GLY A 49 1.43 -9.21 4.27
C GLY A 49 1.48 -9.41 5.78
N GLN A 50 2.06 -10.53 6.23
CA GLN A 50 2.23 -10.82 7.65
C GLN A 50 3.14 -9.79 8.34
N TRP A 51 4.16 -9.30 7.65
CA TRP A 51 5.03 -8.25 8.18
C TRP A 51 4.22 -7.00 8.55
N TYR A 52 3.32 -6.53 7.68
CA TYR A 52 2.41 -5.43 7.97
C TYR A 52 1.42 -5.80 9.08
N ALA A 53 0.76 -6.94 8.94
CA ALA A 53 -0.28 -7.39 9.87
C ALA A 53 0.22 -7.56 11.31
N SER A 54 1.52 -7.83 11.49
CA SER A 54 2.14 -8.03 12.81
C SER A 54 2.74 -6.76 13.43
N ARG A 55 2.67 -5.62 12.75
CA ARG A 55 3.20 -4.39 13.33
C ARG A 55 2.34 -3.90 14.49
N GLY A 56 3.00 -3.33 15.46
CA GLY A 56 2.39 -2.64 16.59
C GLY A 56 2.74 -1.16 16.58
N GLY A 57 2.53 -0.47 17.71
CA GLY A 57 2.87 0.94 17.86
C GLY A 57 2.07 1.84 16.92
N ALA A 58 2.73 2.83 16.30
CA ALA A 58 2.09 3.85 15.48
C ALA A 58 1.41 3.29 14.21
N ILE A 59 1.80 2.09 13.75
CA ILE A 59 1.23 1.43 12.57
C ILE A 59 0.51 0.12 12.89
N ALA A 60 -0.07 0.01 14.06
CA ALA A 60 -0.89 -1.15 14.41
C ALA A 60 -2.15 -1.21 13.53
N PHE A 61 -2.32 -2.34 12.85
CA PHE A 61 -3.54 -2.64 12.09
C PHE A 61 -4.50 -3.45 12.96
N ASP A 62 -5.64 -2.87 13.26
CA ASP A 62 -6.70 -3.55 13.98
C ASP A 62 -7.43 -4.55 13.06
N GLU A 63 -7.89 -5.65 13.63
CA GLU A 63 -8.51 -6.74 12.89
C GLU A 63 -9.97 -6.43 12.55
N GLY A 64 -10.35 -6.62 11.29
CA GLY A 64 -11.73 -6.52 10.82
C GLY A 64 -12.30 -5.10 10.70
N VAL A 65 -11.52 -4.06 11.02
CA VAL A 65 -12.03 -2.68 11.07
C VAL A 65 -11.31 -1.69 10.16
N GLU A 66 -10.11 -2.02 9.70
CA GLU A 66 -9.34 -1.07 8.89
C GLU A 66 -9.83 -1.01 7.43
N ARG A 67 -9.80 0.19 6.91
CA ARG A 67 -10.05 0.51 5.51
C ARG A 67 -8.79 1.16 4.94
N ILE A 68 -8.02 0.37 4.21
CA ILE A 68 -6.70 0.74 3.70
C ILE A 68 -6.87 1.35 2.31
N TYR A 69 -6.82 2.67 2.22
CA TYR A 69 -6.83 3.37 0.93
C TYR A 69 -5.45 3.31 0.30
N ASN A 70 -5.36 2.65 -0.84
CA ASN A 70 -4.11 2.53 -1.60
C ASN A 70 -4.33 2.97 -3.05
N PRO A 71 -3.92 4.18 -3.43
CA PRO A 71 -4.07 4.69 -4.80
C PRO A 71 -2.93 4.26 -5.73
N LEU A 72 -2.01 3.44 -5.22
CA LEU A 72 -0.86 2.98 -6.01
C LEU A 72 -1.27 1.83 -6.93
N PRO A 73 -0.62 1.69 -8.10
CA PRO A 73 -1.00 0.67 -9.07
C PRO A 73 -0.84 -0.76 -8.55
N LEU A 74 -1.79 -1.64 -8.90
CA LEU A 74 -1.73 -3.07 -8.55
C LEU A 74 -0.60 -3.85 -9.22
N PHE A 75 0.08 -3.28 -10.21
CA PHE A 75 1.30 -3.89 -10.76
C PHE A 75 2.56 -3.60 -9.92
N HIS A 76 2.43 -2.85 -8.83
CA HIS A 76 3.49 -2.62 -7.85
C HIS A 76 3.24 -3.41 -6.57
N VAL A 77 4.33 -3.93 -6.02
CA VAL A 77 4.35 -4.74 -4.79
C VAL A 77 3.63 -4.08 -3.59
N ASN A 78 3.63 -2.76 -3.52
CA ASN A 78 2.99 -2.04 -2.42
C ASN A 78 1.47 -2.32 -2.36
N ALA A 79 0.76 -2.17 -3.49
CA ALA A 79 -0.68 -2.34 -3.54
C ALA A 79 -1.09 -3.81 -3.69
N SER A 80 -0.41 -4.58 -4.55
CA SER A 80 -0.78 -5.95 -4.87
C SER A 80 -0.37 -6.96 -3.79
N ILE A 81 0.67 -6.68 -3.03
CA ILE A 81 1.20 -7.63 -2.06
C ILE A 81 1.13 -7.07 -0.64
N PHE A 82 1.83 -5.99 -0.33
CA PHE A 82 1.95 -5.55 1.06
C PHE A 82 0.60 -5.18 1.68
N SER A 83 -0.12 -4.22 1.12
CA SER A 83 -1.41 -3.80 1.68
C SER A 83 -2.51 -4.85 1.45
N PHE A 84 -2.52 -5.50 0.27
CA PHE A 84 -3.53 -6.51 -0.05
C PHE A 84 -3.48 -7.72 0.89
N TYR A 85 -2.31 -8.33 1.06
CA TYR A 85 -2.20 -9.49 1.96
C TYR A 85 -2.35 -9.09 3.43
N CYS A 86 -1.93 -7.87 3.82
CA CYS A 86 -2.23 -7.35 5.15
C CYS A 86 -3.74 -7.26 5.38
N ALA A 87 -4.46 -6.66 4.45
CA ALA A 87 -5.92 -6.56 4.54
C ALA A 87 -6.57 -7.94 4.62
N MET A 88 -6.15 -8.87 3.75
CA MET A 88 -6.68 -10.23 3.73
C MET A 88 -6.43 -10.99 5.04
N LEU A 89 -5.20 -10.95 5.56
CA LEU A 89 -4.81 -11.66 6.78
C LEU A 89 -5.47 -11.12 8.04
N LYS A 90 -5.84 -9.85 8.05
CA LYS A 90 -6.51 -9.17 9.17
C LYS A 90 -8.03 -9.05 9.00
N GLY A 91 -8.61 -9.59 7.91
CA GLY A 91 -10.03 -9.40 7.63
C GLY A 91 -10.42 -7.94 7.36
N ASN A 92 -9.48 -7.13 6.91
CA ASN A 92 -9.64 -5.71 6.63
C ASN A 92 -10.05 -5.47 5.17
N CYS A 93 -10.39 -4.24 4.83
CA CYS A 93 -10.77 -3.83 3.49
C CYS A 93 -9.66 -3.03 2.82
N GLN A 94 -9.20 -3.44 1.63
CA GLN A 94 -8.40 -2.58 0.77
C GLN A 94 -9.31 -1.79 -0.16
N VAL A 95 -9.17 -0.48 -0.15
CA VAL A 95 -9.82 0.45 -1.08
C VAL A 95 -8.81 0.80 -2.16
N GLN A 96 -9.07 0.31 -3.37
CA GLN A 96 -8.21 0.49 -4.53
C GLN A 96 -8.87 1.43 -5.53
N THR A 97 -8.12 2.40 -6.05
CA THR A 97 -8.56 3.28 -7.14
C THR A 97 -7.90 2.88 -8.45
N ASP A 98 -8.46 3.32 -9.56
CA ASP A 98 -7.92 3.08 -10.89
C ASP A 98 -6.55 3.76 -11.09
N ARG A 99 -6.40 4.96 -10.53
CA ARG A 99 -5.17 5.76 -10.56
C ARG A 99 -5.19 6.85 -9.49
N PHE A 100 -4.02 7.27 -9.06
CA PHE A 100 -3.86 8.42 -8.20
C PHE A 100 -4.30 9.71 -8.92
N GLN A 101 -5.16 10.50 -8.28
CA GLN A 101 -5.56 11.84 -8.70
C GLN A 101 -5.56 12.78 -7.49
N VAL A 102 -4.69 13.77 -7.49
CA VAL A 102 -4.53 14.70 -6.36
C VAL A 102 -5.82 15.44 -6.03
N SER A 103 -6.61 15.82 -7.05
CA SER A 103 -7.88 16.54 -6.90
C SER A 103 -9.01 15.69 -6.29
N ARG A 104 -8.91 14.36 -6.36
CA ARG A 104 -9.92 13.43 -5.83
C ARG A 104 -9.51 12.82 -4.49
N TRP A 105 -8.26 12.97 -4.10
CA TRP A 105 -7.69 12.31 -2.92
C TRP A 105 -8.56 12.45 -1.66
N TRP A 106 -8.88 13.68 -1.28
CA TRP A 106 -9.62 13.90 -0.04
C TRP A 106 -11.08 13.44 -0.12
N THR A 107 -11.69 13.53 -1.29
CA THR A 107 -13.03 12.97 -1.52
C THR A 107 -13.01 11.46 -1.39
N GLU A 108 -12.07 10.78 -2.05
CA GLU A 108 -11.94 9.32 -2.01
C GLU A 108 -11.60 8.81 -0.61
N VAL A 109 -10.68 9.47 0.10
CA VAL A 109 -10.32 9.13 1.50
C VAL A 109 -11.53 9.27 2.42
N TYR A 110 -12.28 10.36 2.28
CA TYR A 110 -13.47 10.63 3.10
C TYR A 110 -14.61 9.64 2.81
N GLU A 111 -14.99 9.48 1.56
CA GLU A 111 -16.10 8.62 1.14
C GLU A 111 -15.82 7.14 1.41
N SER A 112 -14.58 6.71 1.23
CA SER A 112 -14.16 5.34 1.56
C SER A 112 -14.08 5.08 3.05
N LYS A 113 -14.16 6.12 3.90
CA LYS A 113 -13.92 6.04 5.36
C LYS A 113 -12.56 5.39 5.66
N ALA A 114 -11.54 5.79 4.90
CA ALA A 114 -10.20 5.25 5.06
C ALA A 114 -9.66 5.50 6.48
N THR A 115 -9.09 4.47 7.09
CA THR A 115 -8.42 4.54 8.39
C THR A 115 -6.90 4.52 8.26
N VAL A 116 -6.42 4.00 7.13
CA VAL A 116 -5.01 3.96 6.75
C VAL A 116 -4.89 4.38 5.29
N VAL A 117 -3.88 5.17 4.96
CA VAL A 117 -3.59 5.56 3.57
C VAL A 117 -2.16 5.19 3.19
N HIS A 118 -1.97 4.75 1.95
CA HIS A 118 -0.64 4.56 1.38
C HIS A 118 -0.25 5.76 0.53
N TYR A 119 1.04 6.12 0.57
CA TYR A 119 1.59 7.22 -0.23
C TYR A 119 2.97 6.89 -0.81
N LEU A 120 3.40 7.70 -1.75
CA LEU A 120 4.79 7.87 -2.17
C LEU A 120 5.22 9.29 -1.84
N GLY A 121 6.50 9.54 -1.68
CA GLY A 121 7.03 10.86 -1.32
C GLY A 121 6.55 11.99 -2.21
N VAL A 122 6.32 11.73 -3.50
CA VAL A 122 5.78 12.70 -4.47
C VAL A 122 4.33 13.12 -4.16
N VAL A 123 3.54 12.30 -3.49
CA VAL A 123 2.14 12.60 -3.14
C VAL A 123 2.06 13.73 -2.12
N VAL A 124 2.97 13.75 -1.15
CA VAL A 124 2.98 14.73 -0.06
C VAL A 124 3.08 16.18 -0.56
N PRO A 125 4.09 16.57 -1.38
CA PRO A 125 4.13 17.93 -1.93
C PRO A 125 2.94 18.25 -2.84
N MET A 126 2.41 17.27 -3.58
CA MET A 126 1.23 17.48 -4.42
C MET A 126 0.00 17.82 -3.58
N LEU A 127 -0.22 17.15 -2.45
CA LEU A 127 -1.33 17.46 -1.54
C LEU A 127 -1.13 18.80 -0.83
N LEU A 128 0.08 19.08 -0.37
CA LEU A 128 0.40 20.35 0.29
C LEU A 128 0.21 21.56 -0.62
N SER A 129 0.42 21.41 -1.94
CA SER A 129 0.24 22.50 -2.91
C SER A 129 -1.22 22.77 -3.29
N GLN A 130 -2.16 21.89 -2.90
CA GLN A 130 -3.57 22.12 -3.21
C GLN A 130 -4.20 23.16 -2.28
N PRO A 131 -5.22 23.88 -2.76
CA PRO A 131 -6.06 24.69 -1.88
C PRO A 131 -6.72 23.81 -0.80
N ALA A 132 -7.18 24.45 0.28
CA ALA A 132 -7.88 23.75 1.35
C ALA A 132 -9.08 22.97 0.81
N HIS A 133 -9.28 21.76 1.30
CA HIS A 133 -10.38 20.89 0.90
C HIS A 133 -11.31 20.61 2.09
N PRO A 134 -12.66 20.61 1.91
CA PRO A 134 -13.60 20.39 3.01
C PRO A 134 -13.37 19.09 3.81
N HIS A 135 -12.82 18.06 3.15
CA HIS A 135 -12.59 16.75 3.76
C HIS A 135 -11.16 16.53 4.25
N GLU A 136 -10.24 17.48 4.09
CA GLU A 136 -8.83 17.29 4.46
C GLU A 136 -8.58 17.13 5.98
N ARG A 137 -9.61 17.44 6.80
CA ARG A 137 -9.63 17.23 8.26
C ARG A 137 -10.85 16.46 8.75
N ALA A 138 -11.79 16.14 7.85
CA ALA A 138 -13.05 15.47 8.19
C ALA A 138 -12.99 13.94 7.95
N HIS A 139 -11.79 13.38 7.86
CA HIS A 139 -11.54 11.96 7.62
C HIS A 139 -11.34 11.16 8.92
N THR A 140 -11.23 9.83 8.76
CA THR A 140 -10.98 8.88 9.85
C THR A 140 -9.56 8.27 9.82
N VAL A 141 -8.66 8.84 9.02
CA VAL A 141 -7.29 8.33 8.86
C VAL A 141 -6.53 8.44 10.18
N ARG A 142 -5.94 7.33 10.60
CA ARG A 142 -5.13 7.20 11.82
C ARG A 142 -3.64 7.44 11.52
N PHE A 143 -3.16 6.94 10.38
CA PHE A 143 -1.78 7.11 9.93
C PHE A 143 -1.67 6.87 8.41
N ALA A 144 -0.57 7.34 7.85
CA ALA A 144 -0.18 7.01 6.49
C ALA A 144 1.11 6.19 6.48
N ILE A 145 1.24 5.28 5.51
CA ILE A 145 2.45 4.48 5.29
C ILE A 145 2.99 4.75 3.88
N GLY A 146 4.24 5.09 3.80
CA GLY A 146 4.88 5.33 2.51
C GLY A 146 6.38 5.45 2.61
N ALA A 147 6.99 6.11 1.63
CA ALA A 147 8.42 6.32 1.58
C ALA A 147 8.80 7.55 0.76
N GLY A 148 9.93 8.15 1.11
CA GLY A 148 10.60 9.17 0.30
C GLY A 148 10.08 10.59 0.50
N VAL A 149 9.57 10.94 1.67
CA VAL A 149 9.19 12.30 2.01
C VAL A 149 10.41 13.07 2.51
N GLU A 150 10.57 14.29 2.01
CA GLU A 150 11.59 15.21 2.53
C GLU A 150 11.24 15.59 3.98
N PRO A 151 12.23 15.57 4.93
CA PRO A 151 11.97 15.81 6.35
C PRO A 151 11.18 17.09 6.64
N GLN A 152 11.46 18.18 5.92
CA GLN A 152 10.79 19.47 6.11
C GLN A 152 9.27 19.41 5.80
N ARG A 153 8.84 18.43 5.02
CA ARG A 153 7.44 18.26 4.60
C ARG A 153 6.62 17.41 5.56
N HIS A 154 7.26 16.63 6.42
CA HIS A 154 6.57 15.80 7.41
C HIS A 154 5.73 16.67 8.35
N ALA A 155 6.38 17.61 9.05
CA ALA A 155 5.70 18.47 10.01
C ALA A 155 4.55 19.25 9.36
N ALA A 156 4.80 19.86 8.20
CA ALA A 156 3.78 20.62 7.48
C ALA A 156 2.57 19.78 7.06
N PHE A 157 2.81 18.51 6.66
CA PHE A 157 1.74 17.58 6.30
C PHE A 157 0.93 17.17 7.52
N GLU A 158 1.60 16.73 8.57
CA GLU A 158 0.97 16.24 9.81
C GLU A 158 0.18 17.35 10.50
N GLU A 159 0.72 18.57 10.53
CA GLU A 159 0.02 19.75 11.04
C GLU A 159 -1.24 20.07 10.23
N ARG A 160 -1.12 20.11 8.90
CA ARG A 160 -2.25 20.46 8.02
C ARG A 160 -3.34 19.41 8.03
N PHE A 161 -2.98 18.12 7.94
CA PHE A 161 -3.94 17.05 7.69
C PHE A 161 -4.31 16.25 8.94
N GLY A 162 -3.51 16.27 10.00
CA GLY A 162 -3.87 15.77 11.33
C GLY A 162 -3.63 14.28 11.55
N PHE A 163 -2.76 13.63 10.78
CA PHE A 163 -2.31 12.26 11.01
C PHE A 163 -0.83 12.08 10.62
N PRO A 164 -0.13 11.13 11.27
CA PRO A 164 1.29 10.94 11.04
C PRO A 164 1.59 10.26 9.70
N LEU A 165 2.71 10.67 9.10
CA LEU A 165 3.37 9.97 7.99
C LEU A 165 4.41 9.01 8.55
N ILE A 166 4.27 7.71 8.28
CA ILE A 166 5.21 6.70 8.72
C ILE A 166 6.05 6.25 7.53
N GLU A 167 7.36 6.51 7.63
CA GLU A 167 8.30 6.12 6.61
C GLU A 167 8.67 4.65 6.74
N ILE A 168 8.65 3.96 5.61
CA ILE A 168 9.09 2.58 5.48
C ILE A 168 10.07 2.46 4.33
N TRP A 169 11.02 1.56 4.46
CA TRP A 169 11.96 1.26 3.39
C TRP A 169 11.94 -0.23 3.03
N GLY A 170 11.97 -0.50 1.74
CA GLY A 170 12.04 -1.84 1.17
C GLY A 170 12.09 -1.81 -0.35
N MET A 171 12.16 -2.97 -0.95
CA MET A 171 12.23 -3.16 -2.41
C MET A 171 11.32 -4.33 -2.81
N THR A 172 11.11 -4.47 -4.13
CA THR A 172 10.32 -5.59 -4.66
C THR A 172 10.94 -6.95 -4.34
N GLU A 173 12.27 -7.02 -4.31
CA GLU A 173 13.04 -8.25 -4.08
C GLU A 173 13.07 -8.69 -2.60
N ILE A 174 12.74 -7.80 -1.69
CA ILE A 174 12.72 -8.07 -0.25
C ILE A 174 11.45 -7.54 0.40
N VAL A 175 11.04 -8.15 1.49
CA VAL A 175 10.02 -7.58 2.37
C VAL A 175 10.55 -6.26 2.96
N ARG A 176 9.67 -5.43 3.50
CA ARG A 176 10.09 -4.18 4.16
C ARG A 176 11.14 -4.47 5.23
N ALA A 177 12.24 -3.73 5.19
CA ALA A 177 13.38 -3.93 6.08
C ALA A 177 13.39 -2.94 7.24
N ILE A 178 12.91 -1.71 7.01
CA ILE A 178 12.98 -0.63 7.98
C ILE A 178 11.61 0.04 8.06
N VAL A 179 11.20 0.38 9.27
CA VAL A 179 10.01 1.21 9.55
C VAL A 179 10.33 2.15 10.71
N ASP A 180 9.97 3.40 10.52
CA ASP A 180 9.95 4.39 11.60
C ASP A 180 8.60 4.30 12.31
N ASN A 181 8.55 3.47 13.34
CA ASN A 181 7.31 3.11 14.06
C ASN A 181 7.28 3.68 15.49
N GLU A 182 8.25 4.48 15.85
CA GLU A 182 8.32 5.09 17.18
C GLU A 182 7.59 6.44 17.19
N ALA A 183 6.67 6.57 18.11
CA ALA A 183 5.96 7.83 18.37
C ALA A 183 6.21 8.24 19.82
N PRO A 184 6.18 9.54 20.14
CA PRO A 184 6.09 10.66 19.23
C PRO A 184 7.44 10.97 18.58
N ARG A 185 7.42 11.41 17.33
CA ARG A 185 8.62 12.01 16.74
C ARG A 185 8.80 13.39 17.34
N GLU A 186 9.91 13.63 18.01
CA GLU A 186 10.38 14.99 18.25
C GLU A 186 10.89 15.53 16.92
N ILE A 187 10.21 16.53 16.37
CA ILE A 187 10.59 17.22 15.14
C ILE A 187 11.44 18.43 15.54
#